data_90a1954942c9e546032c2d139e3922bf
#
_entry.id   90a1954942c9e546032c2d139e3922bf
#
_cell.length_a   1.000
_cell.length_b   1.000
_cell.length_c   1.000
_cell.angle_alpha   90.00
_cell.angle_beta   90.00
_cell.angle_gamma   90.00
#
_symmetry.space_group_name_H-M   'P 1'
#
loop_
_entity.id
_entity.type
_entity.pdbx_description
1 polymer ?
#
loop_
_entity_poly.entity_id
_entity_poly.type
_entity_poly.pdbx_seq_one_letter_code
_entity_poly.pdbx_strand_id
1 'polypeptide(L)'
;MTDDIIIDGVTMPTPALGGLPIKKEKVWSNNTGRAANAEMIGDVIAIKYTLECTWTMLSRADVAKIDAAISPAFFSVTFTDPGTNTRTTKKFYSNTPSYPVYSYVNGIKTYKGVGATLIQK
;
A
#
# COMPACT_ATOMS: atom_id res chain seq x y z
N MET A 1 -12.76 -9.54 -14.63
CA MET A 1 -12.36 -9.37 -13.23
C MET A 1 -11.04 -8.60 -13.17
N THR A 2 -10.97 -7.63 -12.31
CA THR A 2 -9.76 -6.83 -12.18
C THR A 2 -9.11 -7.07 -10.81
N ASP A 3 -7.82 -6.86 -10.74
CA ASP A 3 -7.06 -6.92 -9.49
C ASP A 3 -6.77 -5.52 -8.96
N ASP A 4 -7.61 -4.56 -9.30
CA ASP A 4 -7.45 -3.18 -8.88
C ASP A 4 -7.53 -3.05 -7.36
N ILE A 5 -6.82 -2.07 -6.84
CA ILE A 5 -6.90 -1.72 -5.43
C ILE A 5 -8.18 -0.91 -5.21
N ILE A 6 -8.98 -1.34 -4.25
CA ILE A 6 -10.22 -0.68 -3.89
C ILE A 6 -10.07 -0.19 -2.45
N ILE A 7 -10.26 1.11 -2.22
CA ILE A 7 -10.17 1.71 -0.88
C ILE A 7 -11.56 2.23 -0.51
N ASP A 8 -12.13 1.69 0.58
CA ASP A 8 -13.46 2.02 1.07
C ASP A 8 -14.52 2.01 -0.05
N GLY A 9 -14.43 1.00 -0.93
CA GLY A 9 -15.39 0.82 -2.01
C GLY A 9 -15.11 1.63 -3.27
N VAL A 10 -14.03 2.44 -3.28
CA VAL A 10 -13.67 3.25 -4.44
C VAL A 10 -12.48 2.62 -5.14
N THR A 11 -12.64 2.34 -6.44
CA THR A 11 -11.55 1.77 -7.24
C THR A 11 -10.48 2.82 -7.52
N MET A 12 -9.23 2.50 -7.15
CA MET A 12 -8.10 3.38 -7.39
C MET A 12 -7.57 3.23 -8.82
N PRO A 13 -6.85 4.23 -9.35
CA PRO A 13 -6.17 4.08 -10.64
C PRO A 13 -5.22 2.88 -10.63
N THR A 14 -4.97 2.30 -11.79
CA THR A 14 -4.06 1.17 -11.92
C THR A 14 -2.62 1.61 -11.62
N PRO A 15 -1.92 0.94 -10.69
CA PRO A 15 -0.53 1.26 -10.41
C PRO A 15 0.37 1.08 -11.64
N ALA A 16 1.56 1.69 -11.60
CA ALA A 16 2.55 1.52 -12.65
C ALA A 16 2.97 0.06 -12.76
N LEU A 17 3.48 -0.32 -13.93
CA LEU A 17 3.99 -1.68 -14.14
C LEU A 17 5.07 -1.99 -13.10
N GLY A 18 4.86 -3.04 -12.31
CA GLY A 18 5.75 -3.36 -11.21
C GLY A 18 5.66 -2.42 -10.03
N GLY A 19 4.67 -1.52 -10.01
CA GLY A 19 4.55 -0.49 -8.99
C GLY A 19 3.67 -0.85 -7.79
N LEU A 20 3.44 -2.13 -7.54
CA LEU A 20 2.66 -2.57 -6.38
C LEU A 20 3.31 -3.79 -5.73
N PRO A 21 4.47 -3.64 -5.10
CA PRO A 21 5.00 -4.71 -4.26
C PRO A 21 4.09 -4.95 -3.06
N ILE A 22 3.71 -6.20 -2.86
CA ILE A 22 2.93 -6.61 -1.70
C ILE A 22 3.87 -7.36 -0.76
N LYS A 23 4.08 -6.79 0.42
CA LYS A 23 4.99 -7.38 1.42
C LYS A 23 4.19 -7.98 2.54
N LYS A 24 4.62 -9.15 3.01
CA LYS A 24 4.03 -9.82 4.16
C LYS A 24 5.07 -9.84 5.26
N GLU A 25 4.82 -9.09 6.33
CA GLU A 25 5.75 -8.97 7.43
C GLU A 25 5.29 -9.81 8.61
N LYS A 26 6.20 -10.60 9.17
CA LYS A 26 5.94 -11.37 10.37
C LYS A 26 6.14 -10.51 11.61
N VAL A 27 5.15 -10.51 12.48
CA VAL A 27 5.25 -9.86 13.79
C VAL A 27 5.59 -10.93 14.81
N TRP A 28 6.75 -10.79 15.43
CA TRP A 28 7.28 -11.79 16.36
C TRP A 28 6.89 -11.46 17.80
N SER A 29 6.84 -12.49 18.64
CA SER A 29 6.58 -12.30 20.06
C SER A 29 7.74 -11.55 20.74
N ASN A 30 7.47 -10.99 21.93
CA ASN A 30 8.50 -10.27 22.69
C ASN A 30 9.65 -11.15 23.16
N ASN A 31 9.46 -12.48 23.15
CA ASN A 31 10.48 -13.44 23.56
C ASN A 31 11.33 -13.92 22.39
N THR A 32 11.19 -13.29 21.21
CA THR A 32 11.94 -13.67 20.02
C THR A 32 13.42 -13.31 20.18
N GLY A 33 14.30 -14.22 19.79
CA GLY A 33 15.74 -14.02 19.83
C GLY A 33 16.46 -15.18 19.18
N ARG A 34 17.76 -15.32 19.48
CA ARG A 34 18.57 -16.43 18.99
C ARG A 34 19.09 -17.26 20.14
N ALA A 35 19.05 -18.57 19.96
CA ALA A 35 19.65 -19.48 20.91
C ALA A 35 21.20 -19.47 20.80
N ALA A 36 21.86 -20.14 21.74
CA ALA A 36 23.33 -20.24 21.77
C ALA A 36 23.89 -20.90 20.50
N ASN A 37 23.11 -21.76 19.83
CA ASN A 37 23.49 -22.39 18.56
C ASN A 37 23.13 -21.55 17.33
N ALA A 38 22.80 -20.28 17.52
CA ALA A 38 22.47 -19.32 16.46
C ALA A 38 21.10 -19.57 15.80
N GLU A 39 20.29 -20.46 16.34
CA GLU A 39 18.92 -20.64 15.83
C GLU A 39 18.01 -19.52 16.31
N MET A 40 17.10 -19.09 15.43
CA MET A 40 16.09 -18.10 15.76
C MET A 40 15.03 -18.76 16.64
N ILE A 41 14.77 -18.14 17.80
CA ILE A 41 13.74 -18.60 18.73
C ILE A 41 12.65 -17.53 18.80
N GLY A 42 11.39 -17.97 18.77
CA GLY A 42 10.26 -17.09 18.95
C GLY A 42 9.05 -17.56 18.15
N ASP A 43 7.93 -16.92 18.42
CA ASP A 43 6.66 -17.23 17.77
C ASP A 43 6.20 -16.07 16.93
N VAL A 44 5.67 -16.39 15.75
CA VAL A 44 5.00 -15.40 14.89
C VAL A 44 3.59 -15.21 15.45
N ILE A 45 3.30 -13.99 15.95
CA ILE A 45 2.01 -13.69 16.54
C ILE A 45 1.04 -13.06 15.53
N ALA A 46 1.56 -12.58 14.41
CA ALA A 46 0.73 -12.01 13.36
C ALA A 46 1.51 -11.91 12.06
N ILE A 47 0.78 -11.85 10.94
CA ILE A 47 1.36 -11.50 9.64
C ILE A 47 0.61 -10.28 9.16
N LYS A 48 1.34 -9.22 8.81
CA LYS A 48 0.76 -7.96 8.34
C LYS A 48 1.26 -7.63 6.94
N TYR A 49 0.38 -7.06 6.14
CA TYR A 49 0.68 -6.70 4.77
C TYR A 49 1.11 -5.25 4.69
N THR A 50 2.04 -4.98 3.77
CA THR A 50 2.45 -3.64 3.40
C THR A 50 2.33 -3.53 1.88
N LEU A 51 1.58 -2.56 1.40
CA LEU A 51 1.37 -2.31 -0.02
C LEU A 51 2.10 -1.02 -0.39
N GLU A 52 3.14 -1.14 -1.23
CA GLU A 52 3.88 0.03 -1.71
C GLU A 52 3.31 0.42 -3.08
N CYS A 53 2.36 1.35 -3.07
CA CYS A 53 1.68 1.75 -4.29
C CYS A 53 2.46 2.84 -5.01
N THR A 54 2.71 2.66 -6.30
CA THR A 54 3.36 3.65 -7.14
C THR A 54 2.58 3.81 -8.43
N TRP A 55 2.22 5.05 -8.75
CA TRP A 55 1.53 5.39 -9.98
C TRP A 55 2.39 6.34 -10.80
N THR A 56 2.23 6.31 -12.12
CA THR A 56 2.94 7.22 -13.03
C THR A 56 1.95 8.07 -13.80
N MET A 57 2.29 9.35 -13.99
CA MET A 57 1.55 10.29 -14.85
C MET A 57 0.03 10.29 -14.61
N LEU A 58 -0.35 10.62 -13.39
CA LEU A 58 -1.76 10.71 -13.01
C LEU A 58 -2.31 12.12 -13.29
N SER A 59 -3.60 12.16 -13.65
CA SER A 59 -4.32 13.42 -13.77
C SER A 59 -4.61 14.00 -12.37
N ARG A 60 -4.96 15.29 -12.33
CA ARG A 60 -5.31 15.94 -11.07
C ARG A 60 -6.50 15.28 -10.39
N ALA A 61 -7.48 14.83 -11.18
CA ALA A 61 -8.66 14.15 -10.63
C ALA A 61 -8.28 12.83 -9.97
N ASP A 62 -7.39 12.05 -10.60
CA ASP A 62 -6.96 10.77 -10.04
C ASP A 62 -6.16 10.95 -8.75
N VAL A 63 -5.28 11.96 -8.71
CA VAL A 63 -4.50 12.26 -7.51
C VAL A 63 -5.42 12.70 -6.37
N ALA A 64 -6.43 13.52 -6.66
CA ALA A 64 -7.40 13.94 -5.64
C ALA A 64 -8.19 12.75 -5.11
N LYS A 65 -8.53 11.79 -5.97
CA LYS A 65 -9.23 10.56 -5.57
C LYS A 65 -8.37 9.74 -4.62
N ILE A 66 -7.09 9.56 -4.95
CA ILE A 66 -6.15 8.81 -4.10
C ILE A 66 -5.99 9.50 -2.75
N ASP A 67 -5.74 10.80 -2.76
CA ASP A 67 -5.53 11.57 -1.53
C ASP A 67 -6.75 11.49 -0.61
N ALA A 68 -7.95 11.64 -1.16
CA ALA A 68 -9.18 11.54 -0.38
C ALA A 68 -9.34 10.14 0.23
N ALA A 69 -8.96 9.10 -0.50
CA ALA A 69 -9.10 7.71 -0.04
C ALA A 69 -8.16 7.38 1.11
N ILE A 70 -6.93 7.92 1.11
CA ILE A 70 -5.92 7.61 2.12
C ILE A 70 -5.84 8.65 3.25
N SER A 71 -6.65 9.69 3.20
CA SER A 71 -6.64 10.75 4.23
C SER A 71 -7.19 10.31 5.60
N PRO A 72 -8.21 9.43 5.70
CA PRO A 72 -8.66 8.95 7.00
C PRO A 72 -7.55 8.25 7.76
N ALA A 73 -7.62 8.24 9.09
CA ALA A 73 -6.62 7.58 9.93
C ALA A 73 -6.50 6.09 9.59
N PHE A 74 -7.63 5.45 9.33
CA PHE A 74 -7.69 4.05 8.90
C PHE A 74 -8.74 3.91 7.81
N PHE A 75 -8.50 2.99 6.87
CA PHE A 75 -9.42 2.73 5.76
C PHE A 75 -9.34 1.26 5.37
N SER A 76 -10.37 0.78 4.70
CA SER A 76 -10.41 -0.61 4.24
C SER A 76 -9.82 -0.68 2.83
N VAL A 77 -8.88 -1.60 2.63
CA VAL A 77 -8.26 -1.82 1.32
C VAL A 77 -8.55 -3.23 0.86
N THR A 78 -9.08 -3.35 -0.37
CA THR A 78 -9.29 -4.63 -1.02
C THR A 78 -8.21 -4.82 -2.08
N PHE A 79 -7.51 -5.94 -1.98
CA PHE A 79 -6.41 -6.26 -2.89
C PHE A 79 -6.34 -7.77 -3.10
N THR A 80 -5.54 -8.21 -4.07
CA THR A 80 -5.33 -9.64 -4.32
C THR A 80 -4.17 -10.13 -3.46
N ASP A 81 -4.46 -11.07 -2.55
CA ASP A 81 -3.45 -11.67 -1.68
C ASP A 81 -2.64 -12.68 -2.52
N PRO A 82 -1.32 -12.47 -2.68
CA PRO A 82 -0.51 -13.41 -3.46
C PRO A 82 -0.37 -14.78 -2.82
N GLY A 83 -0.56 -14.88 -1.49
CA GLY A 83 -0.46 -16.16 -0.79
C GLY A 83 -1.62 -17.09 -1.07
N THR A 84 -2.83 -16.54 -1.16
CA THR A 84 -4.05 -17.33 -1.39
C THR A 84 -4.61 -17.15 -2.80
N ASN A 85 -4.06 -16.20 -3.55
CA ASN A 85 -4.53 -15.84 -4.90
C ASN A 85 -6.03 -15.48 -4.91
N THR A 86 -6.47 -14.83 -3.84
CA THR A 86 -7.87 -14.38 -3.71
C THR A 86 -7.92 -12.92 -3.31
N ARG A 87 -9.07 -12.29 -3.56
CA ARG A 87 -9.30 -10.91 -3.12
C ARG A 87 -9.51 -10.90 -1.61
N THR A 88 -8.89 -9.96 -0.93
CA THR A 88 -9.02 -9.83 0.51
C THR A 88 -9.16 -8.37 0.89
N THR A 89 -9.83 -8.11 2.01
CA THR A 89 -10.05 -6.75 2.51
C THR A 89 -9.52 -6.66 3.94
N LYS A 90 -8.68 -5.68 4.19
CA LYS A 90 -8.10 -5.46 5.51
C LYS A 90 -8.03 -3.97 5.80
N LYS A 91 -7.90 -3.62 7.08
CA LYS A 91 -7.73 -2.23 7.52
C LYS A 91 -6.28 -1.82 7.39
N PHE A 92 -6.06 -0.66 6.79
CA PHE A 92 -4.72 -0.10 6.57
C PHE A 92 -4.68 1.35 7.03
N TYR A 93 -3.48 1.87 7.17
CA TYR A 93 -3.21 3.30 7.29
C TYR A 93 -2.10 3.67 6.32
N SER A 94 -2.00 4.94 5.98
CA SER A 94 -1.00 5.41 5.03
C SER A 94 0.13 6.15 5.75
N ASN A 95 1.35 5.97 5.26
CA ASN A 95 2.46 6.84 5.64
C ASN A 95 2.32 8.16 4.87
N THR A 96 3.35 9.02 4.94
CA THR A 96 3.36 10.29 4.21
C THR A 96 3.39 10.03 2.70
N PRO A 97 2.32 10.36 1.95
CA PRO A 97 2.34 10.19 0.50
C PRO A 97 3.16 11.29 -0.18
N SER A 98 3.60 11.03 -1.39
CA SER A 98 4.37 11.98 -2.19
C SER A 98 3.67 12.20 -3.53
N TYR A 99 3.50 13.46 -3.92
CA TYR A 99 2.81 13.83 -5.14
C TYR A 99 3.69 14.73 -6.02
N PRO A 100 4.72 14.17 -6.69
CA PRO A 100 5.59 14.98 -7.54
C PRO A 100 4.83 15.60 -8.72
N VAL A 101 4.88 16.91 -8.83
CA VAL A 101 4.25 17.65 -9.92
C VAL A 101 5.13 17.51 -11.16
N TYR A 102 4.52 17.17 -12.30
CA TYR A 102 5.27 17.00 -13.53
C TYR A 102 5.75 18.36 -14.09
N SER A 103 4.87 19.35 -14.12
CA SER A 103 5.20 20.66 -14.65
C SER A 103 4.25 21.74 -14.11
N TYR A 104 4.80 22.93 -13.88
CA TYR A 104 4.00 24.10 -13.52
C TYR A 104 3.68 24.99 -14.72
N VAL A 105 4.19 24.67 -15.91
CA VAL A 105 3.95 25.47 -17.10
C VAL A 105 2.47 25.41 -17.47
N ASN A 106 1.83 26.58 -17.52
CA ASN A 106 0.38 26.70 -17.80
C ASN A 106 -0.48 25.95 -16.77
N GLY A 107 0.00 25.88 -15.53
CA GLY A 107 -0.72 25.21 -14.43
C GLY A 107 -0.37 23.74 -14.27
N ILE A 108 -0.81 23.17 -13.15
CA ILE A 108 -0.56 21.78 -12.85
C ILE A 108 -1.64 20.94 -13.54
N LYS A 109 -1.25 20.08 -14.48
CA LYS A 109 -2.17 19.20 -15.21
C LYS A 109 -1.99 17.74 -14.86
N THR A 110 -0.76 17.32 -14.61
CA THR A 110 -0.43 15.93 -14.29
C THR A 110 0.60 15.87 -13.18
N TYR A 111 0.64 14.72 -12.51
CA TYR A 111 1.67 14.39 -11.53
C TYR A 111 2.53 13.29 -12.10
N LYS A 112 3.84 13.42 -11.95
CA LYS A 112 4.80 12.52 -12.58
C LYS A 112 4.76 11.11 -11.99
N GLY A 113 4.72 11.02 -10.69
CA GLY A 113 4.68 9.73 -10.04
C GLY A 113 4.18 9.90 -8.63
N VAL A 114 3.14 9.17 -8.28
CA VAL A 114 2.55 9.25 -6.94
C VAL A 114 2.94 8.00 -6.18
N GLY A 115 3.46 8.17 -4.97
CA GLY A 115 3.84 7.05 -4.13
C GLY A 115 3.14 7.11 -2.78
N ALA A 116 2.57 6.00 -2.35
CA ALA A 116 1.98 5.86 -1.04
C ALA A 116 2.21 4.44 -0.54
N THR A 117 2.62 4.32 0.72
CA THR A 117 2.79 3.02 1.36
C THR A 117 1.62 2.80 2.30
N LEU A 118 0.87 1.72 2.08
CA LEU A 118 -0.27 1.34 2.90
C LEU A 118 0.17 0.21 3.82
N ILE A 119 0.00 0.43 5.12
CA ILE A 119 0.47 -0.51 6.14
C ILE A 119 -0.75 -1.04 6.89
N GLN A 120 -0.83 -2.36 7.02
CA GLN A 120 -1.96 -2.99 7.72
C GLN A 120 -1.97 -2.58 9.18
N LYS A 121 -3.16 -2.22 9.65
CA LYS A 121 -3.39 -1.84 11.05
C LYS A 121 -3.05 -2.98 11.99
#